data_902bc488327338c845e166b63daf8ab6
#
_entry.id   902bc488327338c845e166b63daf8ab6
#
_cell.length_a   1.000
_cell.length_b   1.000
_cell.length_c   1.000
_cell.angle_alpha   90.00
_cell.angle_beta   90.00
_cell.angle_gamma   90.00
#
_symmetry.space_group_name_H-M   'P 1'
#
loop_
_entity.id
_entity.type
_entity.pdbx_description
1 polymer ?
#
loop_
_entity_poly.entity_id
_entity_poly.type
_entity_poly.pdbx_seq_one_letter_code
_entity_poly.pdbx_strand_id
1 'polypeptide(L)'
;LLCKEFRTERNHPIVLAFDSGYLMREPVDGVAKLDHAINAGLLLAFMSVKAGDQVGLFGFDSRVRLYLPPLGGNAGFSRVQRRSADLDYSHEETNFTLALTDLTGRLNRRGLIVLMTDFVDTIAAELMLENVTRLAQKHLVIFVTLQDPHLQKTAAQRPERLLDVTQAVVAENFLRERAVVFEKLKRLGVHCLDVPPE
;
A
#
# COMPACT_ATOMS: atom_id res chain seq x y z
N LEU A 1 -43.84 -20.25 6.86
CA LEU A 1 -43.08 -19.00 6.65
C LEU A 1 -41.61 -19.37 6.51
N LEU A 2 -41.11 -19.36 5.26
CA LEU A 2 -39.67 -19.49 4.98
C LEU A 2 -39.05 -18.10 5.11
N CYS A 3 -38.25 -17.90 6.15
CA CYS A 3 -37.45 -16.68 6.31
C CYS A 3 -36.11 -16.91 5.61
N LYS A 4 -35.76 -16.03 4.66
CA LYS A 4 -34.45 -16.04 3.99
C LYS A 4 -33.46 -15.32 4.89
N GLU A 5 -32.69 -16.09 5.65
CA GLU A 5 -31.59 -15.57 6.45
C GLU A 5 -30.43 -15.25 5.50
N PHE A 6 -30.10 -13.96 5.31
CA PHE A 6 -28.88 -13.54 4.65
C PHE A 6 -27.73 -13.75 5.62
N ARG A 7 -27.00 -14.84 5.48
CA ARG A 7 -25.69 -14.96 6.12
C ARG A 7 -24.74 -14.01 5.39
N THR A 8 -24.16 -13.08 6.13
CA THR A 8 -23.03 -12.29 5.64
C THR A 8 -21.98 -13.27 5.13
N GLU A 9 -21.62 -13.20 3.85
CA GLU A 9 -20.54 -14.01 3.32
C GLU A 9 -19.26 -13.64 4.09
N ARG A 10 -18.79 -14.60 4.86
CA ARG A 10 -17.50 -14.54 5.57
C ARG A 10 -16.49 -15.29 4.71
N ASN A 11 -15.20 -15.02 4.92
CA ASN A 11 -14.13 -15.76 4.25
C ASN A 11 -13.62 -15.13 2.95
N HIS A 12 -13.64 -13.79 2.89
CA HIS A 12 -13.01 -13.07 1.78
C HIS A 12 -11.49 -13.13 1.91
N PRO A 13 -10.75 -13.41 0.84
CA PRO A 13 -9.30 -13.33 0.86
C PRO A 13 -8.86 -11.86 0.81
N ILE A 14 -8.08 -11.46 1.80
CA ILE A 14 -7.44 -10.15 1.92
C ILE A 14 -5.94 -10.36 1.85
N VAL A 15 -5.24 -9.65 0.98
CA VAL A 15 -3.79 -9.67 0.90
C VAL A 15 -3.25 -8.30 1.24
N LEU A 16 -2.42 -8.26 2.28
CA LEU A 16 -1.62 -7.08 2.62
C LEU A 16 -0.34 -7.14 1.80
N ALA A 17 -0.18 -6.21 0.87
CA ALA A 17 0.97 -6.13 -0.01
C ALA A 17 1.85 -4.94 0.42
N PHE A 18 3.03 -5.24 0.96
CA PHE A 18 3.99 -4.26 1.45
C PHE A 18 5.14 -4.12 0.45
N ASP A 19 5.32 -2.91 -0.02
CA ASP A 19 6.54 -2.51 -0.69
C ASP A 19 7.62 -2.27 0.36
N SER A 20 8.80 -2.84 0.18
CA SER A 20 9.98 -2.64 1.03
C SER A 20 11.13 -1.98 0.28
N GLY A 21 10.87 -1.40 -0.89
CA GLY A 21 11.84 -0.64 -1.67
C GLY A 21 12.34 0.63 -0.98
N TYR A 22 13.29 1.29 -1.61
CA TYR A 22 14.02 2.41 -0.98
C TYR A 22 13.12 3.55 -0.48
N LEU A 23 12.00 3.84 -1.16
CA LEU A 23 11.06 4.89 -0.76
C LEU A 23 10.36 4.58 0.57
N MET A 24 10.09 3.31 0.83
CA MET A 24 9.44 2.86 2.06
C MET A 24 10.38 2.85 3.27
N ARG A 25 11.68 2.99 3.05
CA ARG A 25 12.69 3.16 4.11
C ARG A 25 12.73 4.59 4.64
N GLU A 26 12.29 5.56 3.86
CA GLU A 26 12.32 6.97 4.27
C GLU A 26 11.51 7.18 5.55
N PRO A 27 12.07 7.91 6.55
CA PRO A 27 11.36 8.16 7.80
C PRO A 27 10.33 9.26 7.63
N VAL A 28 9.17 9.05 8.25
CA VAL A 28 8.16 10.08 8.50
C VAL A 28 7.99 10.15 10.01
N ASP A 29 8.15 11.33 10.58
CA ASP A 29 8.15 11.55 12.05
C ASP A 29 9.10 10.60 12.83
N GLY A 30 10.25 10.29 12.22
CA GLY A 30 11.30 9.46 12.84
C GLY A 30 11.09 7.95 12.74
N VAL A 31 10.02 7.49 12.10
CA VAL A 31 9.73 6.06 11.87
C VAL A 31 9.67 5.80 10.36
N ALA A 32 10.24 4.71 9.89
CA ALA A 32 10.21 4.36 8.48
C ALA A 32 8.78 4.14 7.97
N LYS A 33 8.48 4.56 6.74
CA LYS A 33 7.16 4.36 6.11
C LYS A 33 6.73 2.89 6.13
N LEU A 34 7.69 1.96 5.95
CA LEU A 34 7.41 0.53 6.02
C LEU A 34 6.89 0.11 7.39
N ASP A 35 7.44 0.63 8.48
CA ASP A 35 6.99 0.29 9.84
C ASP A 35 5.58 0.82 10.12
N HIS A 36 5.27 2.04 9.67
CA HIS A 36 3.90 2.56 9.73
C HIS A 36 2.94 1.66 8.94
N ALA A 37 3.33 1.26 7.72
CA ALA A 37 2.53 0.38 6.88
C ALA A 37 2.31 -1.00 7.54
N ILE A 38 3.36 -1.61 8.10
CA ILE A 38 3.26 -2.90 8.79
C ILE A 38 2.33 -2.79 10.00
N ASN A 39 2.46 -1.75 10.82
CA ASN A 39 1.62 -1.55 12.00
C ASN A 39 0.14 -1.39 11.60
N ALA A 40 -0.16 -0.55 10.62
CA ALA A 40 -1.52 -0.39 10.09
C ALA A 40 -2.06 -1.70 9.48
N GLY A 41 -1.23 -2.40 8.72
CA GLY A 41 -1.58 -3.68 8.13
C GLY A 41 -1.86 -4.77 9.16
N LEU A 42 -1.09 -4.84 10.24
CA LEU A 42 -1.34 -5.78 11.34
C LEU A 42 -2.65 -5.49 12.07
N LEU A 43 -2.99 -4.22 12.27
CA LEU A 43 -4.28 -3.84 12.84
C LEU A 43 -5.42 -4.27 11.91
N LEU A 44 -5.30 -4.00 10.62
CA LEU A 44 -6.28 -4.43 9.62
C LEU A 44 -6.40 -5.95 9.57
N ALA A 45 -5.29 -6.70 9.60
CA ALA A 45 -5.28 -8.15 9.65
C ALA A 45 -6.05 -8.69 10.86
N PHE A 46 -5.81 -8.11 12.05
CA PHE A 46 -6.48 -8.50 13.27
C PHE A 46 -8.00 -8.29 13.19
N MET A 47 -8.43 -7.12 12.72
CA MET A 47 -9.85 -6.81 12.56
C MET A 47 -10.53 -7.70 11.52
N SER A 48 -9.87 -7.94 10.40
CA SER A 48 -10.37 -8.79 9.32
C SER A 48 -10.56 -10.24 9.75
N VAL A 49 -9.57 -10.79 10.46
CA VAL A 49 -9.67 -12.16 11.01
C VAL A 49 -10.80 -12.26 12.05
N LYS A 50 -11.00 -11.24 12.88
CA LYS A 50 -12.15 -11.18 13.81
C LYS A 50 -13.50 -11.12 13.08
N ALA A 51 -13.54 -10.47 11.93
CA ALA A 51 -14.72 -10.43 11.08
C ALA A 51 -15.01 -11.77 10.36
N GLY A 52 -14.05 -12.71 10.39
CA GLY A 52 -14.14 -14.03 9.77
C GLY A 52 -13.53 -14.13 8.38
N ASP A 53 -12.73 -13.15 7.98
CA ASP A 53 -12.01 -13.12 6.71
C ASP A 53 -10.66 -13.86 6.79
N GLN A 54 -10.09 -14.12 5.62
CA GLN A 54 -8.77 -14.73 5.47
C GLN A 54 -7.75 -13.64 5.15
N VAL A 55 -6.62 -13.63 5.85
CA VAL A 55 -5.57 -12.64 5.62
C VAL A 55 -4.28 -13.30 5.18
N GLY A 56 -3.70 -12.79 4.11
CA GLY A 56 -2.41 -13.14 3.56
C GLY A 56 -1.44 -11.95 3.57
N LEU A 57 -0.18 -12.24 3.27
CA LEU A 57 0.89 -11.25 3.25
C LEU A 57 1.70 -11.39 1.96
N PHE A 58 2.04 -10.27 1.35
CA PHE A 58 2.91 -10.20 0.20
C PHE A 58 3.92 -9.07 0.40
N GLY A 59 5.20 -9.40 0.45
CA GLY A 59 6.29 -8.44 0.58
C GLY A 59 7.13 -8.42 -0.68
N PHE A 60 7.49 -7.24 -1.16
CA PHE A 60 8.25 -7.08 -2.40
C PHE A 60 9.06 -5.78 -2.42
N ASP A 61 10.09 -5.78 -3.25
CA ASP A 61 10.90 -4.64 -3.67
C ASP A 61 11.32 -4.84 -5.14
N SER A 62 12.60 -4.89 -5.45
CA SER A 62 13.11 -5.29 -6.78
C SER A 62 12.74 -6.73 -7.15
N ARG A 63 12.34 -7.53 -6.16
CA ARG A 63 11.89 -8.92 -6.28
C ARG A 63 10.81 -9.25 -5.25
N VAL A 64 10.16 -10.39 -5.40
CA VAL A 64 9.25 -10.91 -4.36
C VAL A 64 10.07 -11.42 -3.17
N ARG A 65 9.83 -10.85 -2.00
CA ARG A 65 10.52 -11.20 -0.74
C ARG A 65 9.76 -12.25 0.04
N LEU A 66 8.45 -12.13 0.07
CA LEU A 66 7.60 -12.94 0.92
C LEU A 66 6.23 -13.13 0.30
N TYR A 67 5.71 -14.34 0.38
CA TYR A 67 4.31 -14.63 0.11
C TYR A 67 3.72 -15.58 1.17
N LEU A 68 2.63 -15.16 1.75
CA LEU A 68 1.81 -15.95 2.65
C LEU A 68 0.38 -15.98 2.10
N PRO A 69 -0.14 -17.14 1.69
CA PRO A 69 -1.50 -17.23 1.19
C PRO A 69 -2.51 -16.87 2.26
N PRO A 70 -3.68 -16.30 1.89
CA PRO A 70 -4.73 -15.94 2.83
C PRO A 70 -5.18 -17.13 3.68
N LEU A 71 -5.19 -16.94 5.00
CA LEU A 71 -5.61 -17.90 6.01
C LEU A 71 -6.52 -17.24 7.04
N GLY A 72 -7.57 -17.94 7.45
CA GLY A 72 -8.50 -17.47 8.47
C GLY A 72 -8.09 -17.82 9.90
N GLY A 73 -8.81 -17.23 10.85
CA GLY A 73 -8.69 -17.52 12.29
C GLY A 73 -7.38 -17.03 12.92
N ASN A 74 -7.23 -17.28 14.22
CA ASN A 74 -6.05 -16.83 15.00
C ASN A 74 -4.72 -17.34 14.42
N ALA A 75 -4.71 -18.53 13.81
CA ALA A 75 -3.53 -19.06 13.17
C ALA A 75 -3.10 -18.21 11.96
N GLY A 76 -4.06 -17.71 11.18
CA GLY A 76 -3.81 -16.78 10.07
C GLY A 76 -3.15 -15.49 10.54
N PHE A 77 -3.73 -14.83 11.55
CA PHE A 77 -3.17 -13.61 12.13
C PHE A 77 -1.76 -13.82 12.69
N SER A 78 -1.56 -14.87 13.51
CA SER A 78 -0.24 -15.15 14.10
C SER A 78 0.84 -15.43 13.05
N ARG A 79 0.46 -16.00 11.90
CA ARG A 79 1.40 -16.18 10.77
C ARG A 79 1.74 -14.86 10.09
N VAL A 80 0.74 -14.02 9.82
CA VAL A 80 0.97 -12.69 9.25
C VAL A 80 1.88 -11.87 10.17
N GLN A 81 1.60 -11.82 11.47
CA GLN A 81 2.39 -11.08 12.46
C GLN A 81 3.85 -11.55 12.52
N ARG A 82 4.08 -12.87 12.56
CA ARG A 82 5.47 -13.38 12.56
C ARG A 82 6.20 -13.12 11.27
N ARG A 83 5.51 -13.29 10.13
CA ARG A 83 6.14 -13.16 8.82
C ARG A 83 6.31 -11.71 8.38
N SER A 84 5.55 -10.76 8.93
CA SER A 84 5.80 -9.34 8.67
C SER A 84 7.13 -8.87 9.25
N ALA A 85 7.62 -9.51 10.32
CA ALA A 85 8.93 -9.23 10.90
C ALA A 85 10.11 -9.67 10.01
N ASP A 86 9.87 -10.49 8.97
CA ASP A 86 10.89 -10.88 7.99
C ASP A 86 11.06 -9.85 6.87
N LEU A 87 10.21 -8.82 6.82
CA LEU A 87 10.34 -7.72 5.88
C LEU A 87 11.42 -6.77 6.37
N ASP A 88 12.41 -6.54 5.53
CA ASP A 88 13.56 -5.68 5.82
C ASP A 88 13.60 -4.52 4.82
N TYR A 89 14.28 -3.46 5.21
CA TYR A 89 14.46 -2.28 4.37
C TYR A 89 15.39 -2.57 3.21
N SER A 90 14.96 -2.23 2.00
CA SER A 90 15.77 -2.34 0.80
C SER A 90 16.32 -0.98 0.36
N HIS A 91 17.46 -1.02 -0.32
CA HIS A 91 18.03 0.13 -1.03
C HIS A 91 17.70 0.11 -2.53
N GLU A 92 17.01 -0.94 -2.96
CA GLU A 92 16.71 -1.17 -4.37
C GLU A 92 15.38 -0.52 -4.76
N GLU A 93 15.26 -0.17 -6.02
CA GLU A 93 14.04 0.35 -6.59
C GLU A 93 12.98 -0.76 -6.71
N THR A 94 11.73 -0.41 -6.50
CA THR A 94 10.63 -1.37 -6.54
C THR A 94 10.29 -1.78 -7.97
N ASN A 95 10.24 -3.09 -8.23
CA ASN A 95 9.80 -3.65 -9.49
C ASN A 95 8.31 -4.03 -9.45
N PHE A 96 7.45 -3.05 -9.67
CA PHE A 96 6.00 -3.25 -9.66
C PHE A 96 5.52 -4.27 -10.70
N THR A 97 6.15 -4.30 -11.88
CA THR A 97 5.76 -5.23 -12.95
C THR A 97 5.96 -6.67 -12.51
N LEU A 98 7.13 -6.99 -11.98
CA LEU A 98 7.42 -8.33 -11.48
C LEU A 98 6.52 -8.69 -10.30
N ALA A 99 6.43 -7.82 -9.30
CA ALA A 99 5.72 -8.08 -8.06
C ALA A 99 4.21 -8.26 -8.30
N LEU A 100 3.55 -7.32 -8.98
CA LEU A 100 2.10 -7.38 -9.17
C LEU A 100 1.66 -8.45 -10.18
N THR A 101 2.52 -8.80 -11.14
CA THR A 101 2.29 -9.94 -12.03
C THR A 101 2.36 -11.26 -11.26
N ASP A 102 3.37 -11.43 -10.41
CA ASP A 102 3.52 -12.62 -9.55
C ASP A 102 2.34 -12.75 -8.59
N LEU A 103 1.94 -11.65 -7.92
CA LEU A 103 0.79 -11.64 -7.03
C LEU A 103 -0.49 -12.05 -7.75
N THR A 104 -0.73 -11.48 -8.94
CA THR A 104 -1.91 -11.81 -9.77
C THR A 104 -1.96 -13.29 -10.12
N GLY A 105 -0.80 -13.90 -10.41
CA GLY A 105 -0.69 -15.33 -10.72
C GLY A 105 -0.96 -16.25 -9.53
N ARG A 106 -0.76 -15.78 -8.31
CA ARG A 106 -0.97 -16.57 -7.07
C ARG A 106 -2.41 -16.54 -6.57
N LEU A 107 -3.20 -15.55 -6.96
CA LEU A 107 -4.55 -15.33 -6.48
C LEU A 107 -5.58 -15.98 -7.41
N ASN A 108 -6.16 -17.10 -6.98
CA ASN A 108 -7.14 -17.87 -7.77
C ASN A 108 -8.58 -17.35 -7.64
N ARG A 109 -8.88 -16.50 -6.67
CA ARG A 109 -10.21 -15.94 -6.40
C ARG A 109 -10.14 -14.43 -6.25
N ARG A 110 -11.24 -13.77 -6.58
CA ARG A 110 -11.39 -12.33 -6.31
C ARG A 110 -11.23 -12.05 -4.82
N GLY A 111 -10.37 -11.10 -4.48
CA GLY A 111 -10.10 -10.71 -3.11
C GLY A 111 -9.86 -9.22 -3.00
N LEU A 112 -9.65 -8.77 -1.77
CA LEU A 112 -9.19 -7.44 -1.44
C LEU A 112 -7.66 -7.44 -1.39
N ILE A 113 -7.04 -6.51 -2.09
CA ILE A 113 -5.60 -6.27 -2.02
C ILE A 113 -5.38 -4.87 -1.45
N VAL A 114 -4.68 -4.80 -0.34
CA VAL A 114 -4.27 -3.53 0.28
C VAL A 114 -2.80 -3.34 -0.06
N LEU A 115 -2.54 -2.49 -1.05
CA LEU A 115 -1.20 -2.21 -1.55
C LEU A 115 -0.66 -0.98 -0.83
N MET A 116 0.37 -1.18 -0.01
CA MET A 116 1.04 -0.15 0.78
C MET A 116 2.40 0.13 0.16
N THR A 117 2.53 1.27 -0.48
CA THR A 117 3.72 1.68 -1.23
C THR A 117 3.80 3.20 -1.30
N ASP A 118 4.88 3.70 -1.87
CA ASP A 118 5.06 5.12 -2.19
C ASP A 118 5.64 5.30 -3.59
N PHE A 119 5.56 6.51 -4.12
CA PHE A 119 6.10 6.89 -5.43
C PHE A 119 6.53 8.36 -5.40
N VAL A 120 7.54 8.70 -6.21
CA VAL A 120 8.13 10.05 -6.25
C VAL A 120 7.46 10.91 -7.32
N ASP A 121 7.33 10.38 -8.54
CA ASP A 121 6.91 11.14 -9.70
C ASP A 121 5.98 10.34 -10.62
N THR A 122 5.42 11.01 -11.63
CA THR A 122 4.49 10.41 -12.57
C THR A 122 5.16 9.41 -13.51
N ILE A 123 6.46 9.54 -13.79
CA ILE A 123 7.20 8.65 -14.71
C ILE A 123 7.44 7.31 -14.01
N ALA A 124 7.98 7.34 -12.80
CA ALA A 124 8.16 6.13 -11.98
C ALA A 124 6.82 5.42 -11.70
N ALA A 125 5.75 6.19 -11.54
CA ALA A 125 4.41 5.65 -11.29
C ALA A 125 3.74 5.01 -12.54
N GLU A 126 4.19 5.26 -13.76
CA GLU A 126 3.51 4.73 -14.97
C GLU A 126 3.45 3.20 -15.00
N LEU A 127 4.57 2.52 -14.74
CA LEU A 127 4.61 1.05 -14.68
C LEU A 127 3.77 0.51 -13.52
N MET A 128 3.78 1.21 -12.39
CA MET A 128 2.92 0.90 -11.25
C MET A 128 1.45 1.02 -11.64
N LEU A 129 1.03 2.12 -12.26
CA LEU A 129 -0.34 2.37 -12.71
C LEU A 129 -0.85 1.27 -13.64
N GLU A 130 -0.04 0.87 -14.62
CA GLU A 130 -0.40 -0.20 -15.56
C GLU A 130 -0.68 -1.52 -14.83
N ASN A 131 0.21 -1.93 -13.94
CA ASN A 131 0.09 -3.19 -13.22
C ASN A 131 -1.01 -3.16 -12.15
N VAL A 132 -1.20 -2.05 -11.46
CA VAL A 132 -2.32 -1.85 -10.52
C VAL A 132 -3.66 -1.90 -11.27
N THR A 133 -3.72 -1.33 -12.47
CA THR A 133 -4.92 -1.41 -13.32
C THR A 133 -5.27 -2.85 -13.67
N ARG A 134 -4.30 -3.65 -14.09
CA ARG A 134 -4.50 -5.08 -14.38
C ARG A 134 -4.98 -5.85 -13.14
N LEU A 135 -4.43 -5.53 -11.99
CA LEU A 135 -4.83 -6.11 -10.71
C LEU A 135 -6.28 -5.74 -10.34
N ALA A 136 -6.66 -4.47 -10.54
CA ALA A 136 -8.00 -3.95 -10.23
C ALA A 136 -9.11 -4.53 -11.13
N GLN A 137 -8.77 -5.06 -12.31
CA GLN A 137 -9.74 -5.78 -13.15
C GLN A 137 -10.23 -7.08 -12.52
N LYS A 138 -9.40 -7.72 -11.69
CA LYS A 138 -9.69 -9.02 -11.08
C LYS A 138 -10.01 -8.95 -9.59
N HIS A 139 -9.45 -7.96 -8.89
CA HIS A 139 -9.51 -7.83 -7.44
C HIS A 139 -10.01 -6.42 -7.05
N LEU A 140 -10.45 -6.28 -5.82
CA LEU A 140 -10.64 -4.95 -5.24
C LEU A 140 -9.27 -4.47 -4.72
N VAL A 141 -8.84 -3.30 -5.17
CA VAL A 141 -7.54 -2.74 -4.77
C VAL A 141 -7.74 -1.48 -3.96
N ILE A 142 -7.15 -1.46 -2.77
CA ILE A 142 -6.97 -0.26 -1.95
C ILE A 142 -5.48 0.09 -2.03
N PHE A 143 -5.19 1.26 -2.55
CA PHE A 143 -3.85 1.81 -2.65
C PHE A 143 -3.63 2.77 -1.49
N VAL A 144 -2.65 2.49 -0.65
CA VAL A 144 -2.37 3.25 0.57
C VAL A 144 -0.97 3.84 0.50
N THR A 145 -0.87 5.14 0.71
CA THR A 145 0.40 5.85 0.88
C THR A 145 0.38 6.67 2.16
N LEU A 146 1.56 7.00 2.64
CA LEU A 146 1.74 7.91 3.76
C LEU A 146 1.99 9.32 3.27
N GLN A 147 1.31 10.29 3.88
CA GLN A 147 1.61 11.70 3.68
C GLN A 147 2.92 12.04 4.37
N ASP A 148 3.70 12.92 3.74
CA ASP A 148 4.84 13.55 4.38
C ASP A 148 4.45 14.94 4.89
N PRO A 149 4.26 15.12 6.21
CA PRO A 149 3.90 16.42 6.79
C PRO A 149 4.96 17.49 6.56
N HIS A 150 6.24 17.10 6.41
CA HIS A 150 7.33 18.04 6.14
C HIS A 150 7.23 18.62 4.74
N LEU A 151 6.88 17.79 3.74
CA LEU A 151 6.64 18.23 2.36
C LEU A 151 5.49 19.25 2.31
N GLN A 152 4.40 18.97 3.02
CA GLN A 152 3.25 19.88 3.08
C GLN A 152 3.61 21.21 3.77
N LYS A 153 4.36 21.17 4.88
CA LYS A 153 4.83 22.36 5.58
C LYS A 153 5.77 23.17 4.70
N THR A 154 6.72 22.54 4.01
CA THR A 154 7.68 23.20 3.14
C THR A 154 6.98 23.88 1.96
N ALA A 155 5.98 23.25 1.36
CA ALA A 155 5.21 23.85 0.27
C ALA A 155 4.35 25.05 0.73
N ALA A 156 3.84 25.01 1.97
CA ALA A 156 3.00 26.08 2.54
C ALA A 156 3.78 27.20 3.21
N GLN A 157 5.07 27.01 3.49
CA GLN A 157 5.89 27.97 4.21
C GLN A 157 6.18 29.21 3.34
N ARG A 158 6.08 30.38 3.94
CA ARG A 158 6.43 31.63 3.28
C ARG A 158 7.95 31.72 3.13
N PRO A 159 8.48 31.75 1.89
CA PRO A 159 9.91 31.74 1.69
C PRO A 159 10.54 33.07 2.11
N GLU A 160 11.60 33.02 2.91
CA GLU A 160 12.38 34.21 3.32
C GLU A 160 13.70 34.32 2.56
N ARG A 161 14.20 33.19 2.03
CA ARG A 161 15.49 33.12 1.31
C ARG A 161 15.27 32.44 -0.05
N LEU A 162 16.21 32.66 -0.97
CA LEU A 162 16.18 32.04 -2.30
C LEU A 162 16.14 30.49 -2.23
N LEU A 163 16.84 29.92 -1.25
CA LEU A 163 16.83 28.49 -1.01
C LEU A 163 15.43 27.99 -0.61
N ASP A 164 14.73 28.74 0.23
CA ASP A 164 13.37 28.39 0.68
C ASP A 164 12.39 28.41 -0.50
N VAL A 165 12.55 29.36 -1.44
CA VAL A 165 11.76 29.40 -2.68
C VAL A 165 11.96 28.13 -3.50
N THR A 166 13.21 27.70 -3.67
CA THR A 166 13.52 26.48 -4.44
C THR A 166 12.93 25.26 -3.78
N GLN A 167 13.07 25.13 -2.46
CA GLN A 167 12.49 24.01 -1.71
C GLN A 167 10.97 24.00 -1.77
N ALA A 168 10.32 25.16 -1.64
CA ALA A 168 8.85 25.25 -1.73
C ALA A 168 8.35 24.86 -3.12
N VAL A 169 9.00 25.31 -4.19
CA VAL A 169 8.64 24.95 -5.58
C VAL A 169 8.81 23.46 -5.83
N VAL A 170 9.89 22.86 -5.35
CA VAL A 170 10.13 21.41 -5.47
C VAL A 170 9.06 20.64 -4.71
N ALA A 171 8.78 21.02 -3.47
CA ALA A 171 7.75 20.37 -2.65
C ALA A 171 6.35 20.47 -3.30
N GLU A 172 6.00 21.65 -3.83
CA GLU A 172 4.72 21.84 -4.54
C GLU A 172 4.62 20.97 -5.79
N ASN A 173 5.70 20.84 -6.56
CA ASN A 173 5.73 19.97 -7.73
C ASN A 173 5.52 18.49 -7.36
N PHE A 174 6.17 18.00 -6.30
CA PHE A 174 5.96 16.65 -5.80
C PHE A 174 4.49 16.41 -5.40
N LEU A 175 3.91 17.33 -4.64
CA LEU A 175 2.51 17.21 -4.23
C LEU A 175 1.56 17.21 -5.43
N ARG A 176 1.83 18.02 -6.45
CA ARG A 176 1.06 18.08 -7.69
C ARG A 176 1.16 16.79 -8.49
N GLU A 177 2.36 16.23 -8.69
CA GLU A 177 2.56 14.97 -9.39
C GLU A 177 1.86 13.82 -8.67
N ARG A 178 1.97 13.80 -7.33
CA ARG A 178 1.27 12.83 -6.49
C ARG A 178 -0.25 12.90 -6.69
N ALA A 179 -0.83 14.10 -6.71
CA ALA A 179 -2.25 14.29 -6.96
C ALA A 179 -2.67 13.77 -8.35
N VAL A 180 -1.86 13.99 -9.39
CA VAL A 180 -2.11 13.47 -10.74
C VAL A 180 -2.16 11.94 -10.77
N VAL A 181 -1.23 11.27 -10.09
CA VAL A 181 -1.20 9.81 -9.99
C VAL A 181 -2.44 9.28 -9.26
N PHE A 182 -2.84 9.91 -8.15
CA PHE A 182 -4.06 9.53 -7.43
C PHE A 182 -5.31 9.67 -8.29
N GLU A 183 -5.44 10.76 -9.03
CA GLU A 183 -6.58 10.94 -9.94
C GLU A 183 -6.62 9.87 -11.05
N LYS A 184 -5.45 9.48 -11.59
CA LYS A 184 -5.36 8.37 -12.55
C LYS A 184 -5.82 7.05 -11.92
N LEU A 185 -5.33 6.71 -10.71
CA LEU A 185 -5.73 5.50 -9.98
C LEU A 185 -7.24 5.46 -9.70
N LYS A 186 -7.82 6.56 -9.22
CA LYS A 186 -9.26 6.66 -8.94
C LYS A 186 -10.11 6.45 -10.19
N ARG A 187 -9.71 7.03 -11.33
CA ARG A 187 -10.40 6.82 -12.63
C ARG A 187 -10.35 5.37 -13.11
N LEU A 188 -9.34 4.61 -12.68
CA LEU A 188 -9.18 3.19 -12.96
C LEU A 188 -9.92 2.28 -11.97
N GLY A 189 -10.71 2.86 -11.05
CA GLY A 189 -11.50 2.12 -10.07
C GLY A 189 -10.72 1.64 -8.84
N VAL A 190 -9.52 2.20 -8.62
CA VAL A 190 -8.71 1.92 -7.44
C VAL A 190 -9.09 2.86 -6.30
N HIS A 191 -9.32 2.32 -5.11
CA HIS A 191 -9.54 3.12 -3.92
C HIS A 191 -8.20 3.60 -3.37
N CYS A 192 -8.01 4.92 -3.32
CA CYS A 192 -6.76 5.52 -2.86
C CYS A 192 -6.94 6.17 -1.49
N LEU A 193 -6.04 5.85 -0.58
CA LEU A 193 -5.93 6.44 0.74
C LEU A 193 -4.55 7.08 0.88
N ASP A 194 -4.52 8.37 1.09
CA ASP A 194 -3.32 9.13 1.42
C ASP A 194 -3.46 9.58 2.87
N VAL A 195 -2.79 8.88 3.78
CA VAL A 195 -3.05 8.98 5.22
C VAL A 195 -1.88 9.62 5.97
N PRO A 196 -2.15 10.43 7.00
CA PRO A 196 -1.10 10.91 7.88
C PRO A 196 -0.46 9.75 8.67
N PRO A 197 0.76 9.94 9.18
CA PRO A 197 1.51 8.89 9.89
C PRO A 197 1.03 8.59 11.32
N GLU A 198 -0.09 9.16 11.77
CA GLU A 198 -0.64 9.01 13.14
C GLU A 198 -1.12 7.59 13.47
#